data_4091edde98d03e798ca2ec71810a6cf9
#
_entry.id   4091edde98d03e798ca2ec71810a6cf9
#
_cell.length_a   1.000
_cell.length_b   1.000
_cell.length_c   1.000
_cell.angle_alpha   90.00
_cell.angle_beta   90.00
_cell.angle_gamma   90.00
#
_symmetry.space_group_name_H-M   'P 1'
#
loop_
_entity.id
_entity.type
_entity.pdbx_description
1 polymer ?
#
loop_
_entity_poly.entity_id
_entity_poly.type
_entity_poly.pdbx_seq_one_letter_code
_entity_poly.pdbx_strand_id
1 'polypeptide(L)'
;MNEKERASLWEEYIKTRSPKIREQLIVEYVPLVKVVAGRMGMYLGYTVEYDDLTGYGIFGLIDAIDKFELTKGVKFETYASLRIRGAILDQIRKMDWIPRTLRQKQKKLETTMGQMETELGRTPTNEELAAELEMTQEELDALINQTQVANLV
;
A
#
# COMPACT_ATOMS: atom_id res chain seq x y z
N MET A 1 25.33 9.11 12.43
CA MET A 1 26.27 9.50 11.35
C MET A 1 26.04 10.96 10.99
N ASN A 2 27.10 11.76 10.90
CA ASN A 2 27.01 13.17 10.54
C ASN A 2 27.07 13.35 9.00
N GLU A 3 26.85 14.58 8.53
CA GLU A 3 26.85 14.88 7.09
C GLU A 3 28.19 14.56 6.40
N LYS A 4 29.29 14.80 7.10
CA LYS A 4 30.63 14.52 6.59
C LYS A 4 30.86 13.03 6.38
N GLU A 5 30.43 12.21 7.33
CA GLU A 5 30.52 10.77 7.23
C GLU A 5 29.63 10.22 6.12
N ARG A 6 28.42 10.75 5.98
CA ARG A 6 27.51 10.39 4.89
C ARG A 6 28.08 10.74 3.52
N ALA A 7 28.67 11.92 3.39
CA ALA A 7 29.29 12.35 2.14
C ALA A 7 30.43 11.42 1.73
N SER A 8 31.28 11.02 2.69
CA SER A 8 32.35 10.06 2.44
C SER A 8 31.81 8.70 2.03
N LEU A 9 30.75 8.24 2.65
CA LEU A 9 30.11 6.98 2.33
C LEU A 9 29.55 6.98 0.90
N TRP A 10 28.90 8.08 0.50
CA TRP A 10 28.40 8.24 -0.86
C TRP A 10 29.51 8.26 -1.91
N GLU A 11 30.59 9.00 -1.65
CA GLU A 11 31.74 9.05 -2.56
C GLU A 11 32.32 7.67 -2.79
N GLU A 12 32.50 6.90 -1.72
CA GLU A 12 33.01 5.54 -1.83
C GLU A 12 32.06 4.61 -2.55
N TYR A 13 30.75 4.72 -2.28
CA TYR A 13 29.74 3.92 -2.97
C TYR A 13 29.73 4.16 -4.47
N ILE A 14 29.80 5.41 -4.89
CA ILE A 14 29.80 5.77 -6.32
C ILE A 14 31.03 5.20 -7.04
N LYS A 15 32.18 5.21 -6.36
CA LYS A 15 33.42 4.64 -6.93
C LYS A 15 33.42 3.14 -7.02
N THR A 16 32.94 2.47 -5.99
CA THR A 16 33.12 1.01 -5.83
C THR A 16 31.86 0.22 -6.08
N ARG A 17 30.68 0.81 -5.90
CA ARG A 17 29.38 0.13 -5.90
C ARG A 17 29.37 -1.09 -4.97
N SER A 18 30.11 -1.00 -3.86
CA SER A 18 30.24 -2.08 -2.89
C SER A 18 28.88 -2.44 -2.27
N PRO A 19 28.48 -3.71 -2.27
CA PRO A 19 27.25 -4.13 -1.60
C PRO A 19 27.22 -3.82 -0.11
N LYS A 20 28.37 -3.86 0.56
CA LYS A 20 28.49 -3.54 1.97
C LYS A 20 28.18 -2.06 2.24
N ILE A 21 28.72 -1.16 1.41
CA ILE A 21 28.47 0.28 1.53
C ILE A 21 27.02 0.59 1.19
N ARG A 22 26.47 -0.08 0.19
CA ARG A 22 25.05 0.04 -0.17
C ARG A 22 24.14 -0.30 1.03
N GLU A 23 24.45 -1.37 1.73
CA GLU A 23 23.72 -1.77 2.93
C GLU A 23 23.82 -0.72 4.03
N GLN A 24 24.99 -0.14 4.23
CA GLN A 24 25.19 0.94 5.20
C GLN A 24 24.36 2.17 4.86
N LEU A 25 24.27 2.52 3.58
CA LEU A 25 23.43 3.63 3.11
C LEU A 25 21.94 3.34 3.33
N ILE A 26 21.51 2.12 3.03
CA ILE A 26 20.11 1.71 3.25
C ILE A 26 19.76 1.88 4.73
N VAL A 27 20.57 1.34 5.63
CA VAL A 27 20.34 1.44 7.08
C VAL A 27 20.30 2.89 7.54
N GLU A 28 21.22 3.73 7.03
CA GLU A 28 21.29 5.15 7.38
C GLU A 28 20.00 5.91 7.04
N TYR A 29 19.34 5.55 5.93
CA TYR A 29 18.16 6.27 5.45
C TYR A 29 16.83 5.58 5.76
N VAL A 30 16.83 4.44 6.46
CA VAL A 30 15.57 3.80 6.91
C VAL A 30 14.68 4.76 7.71
N PRO A 31 15.21 5.63 8.61
CA PRO A 31 14.37 6.61 9.29
C PRO A 31 13.57 7.52 8.35
N LEU A 32 14.14 7.86 7.20
CA LEU A 32 13.43 8.65 6.18
C LEU A 32 12.23 7.88 5.62
N VAL A 33 12.39 6.58 5.38
CA VAL A 33 11.27 5.72 4.93
C VAL A 33 10.14 5.73 5.96
N LYS A 34 10.49 5.64 7.23
CA LYS A 34 9.49 5.66 8.33
C LYS A 34 8.72 6.97 8.39
N VAL A 35 9.40 8.09 8.17
CA VAL A 35 8.74 9.40 8.14
C VAL A 35 7.76 9.50 6.98
N VAL A 36 8.17 9.10 5.78
CA VAL A 36 7.32 9.15 4.58
C VAL A 36 6.13 8.20 4.74
N ALA A 37 6.38 6.97 5.18
CA ALA A 37 5.32 5.99 5.41
C ALA A 37 4.31 6.46 6.45
N GLY A 38 4.77 7.08 7.53
CA GLY A 38 3.90 7.63 8.56
C GLY A 38 2.99 8.74 8.03
N ARG A 39 3.53 9.65 7.22
CA ARG A 39 2.74 10.71 6.59
C ARG A 39 1.71 10.16 5.63
N MET A 40 2.09 9.18 4.83
CA MET A 40 1.18 8.55 3.88
C MET A 40 0.08 7.77 4.58
N GLY A 41 0.38 7.11 5.69
CA GLY A 41 -0.62 6.41 6.50
C GLY A 41 -1.73 7.33 6.98
N MET A 42 -1.40 8.57 7.34
CA MET A 42 -2.39 9.58 7.73
C MET A 42 -3.34 9.93 6.59
N TYR A 43 -2.83 10.00 5.36
CA TYR A 43 -3.64 10.25 4.15
C TYR A 43 -4.52 9.07 3.78
N LEU A 44 -4.03 7.87 3.97
CA LEU A 44 -4.70 6.64 3.53
C LEU A 44 -5.71 6.12 4.55
N GLY A 45 -5.80 6.74 5.74
CA GLY A 45 -6.82 6.44 6.74
C GLY A 45 -6.74 5.02 7.29
N TYR A 46 -5.55 4.49 7.53
CA TYR A 46 -5.32 3.18 8.14
C TYR A 46 -5.81 1.97 7.33
N THR A 47 -6.05 2.15 6.02
CA THR A 47 -6.42 1.04 5.13
C THR A 47 -5.28 0.06 4.90
N VAL A 48 -4.05 0.52 5.12
CA VAL A 48 -2.83 -0.27 4.99
C VAL A 48 -2.01 -0.09 6.27
N GLU A 49 -1.50 -1.18 6.81
CA GLU A 49 -0.70 -1.12 8.03
C GLU A 49 0.62 -0.38 7.79
N TYR A 50 1.07 0.34 8.82
CA TYR A 50 2.31 1.12 8.78
C TYR A 50 3.53 0.27 8.40
N ASP A 51 3.62 -0.94 8.95
CA ASP A 51 4.74 -1.85 8.65
C ASP A 51 4.76 -2.23 7.17
N ASP A 52 3.60 -2.43 6.55
CA ASP A 52 3.50 -2.71 5.12
C ASP A 52 3.94 -1.50 4.29
N LEU A 53 3.49 -0.30 4.67
CA LEU A 53 3.90 0.94 3.99
C LEU A 53 5.41 1.13 4.08
N THR A 54 6.01 0.87 5.23
CA THR A 54 7.46 0.93 5.43
C THR A 54 8.17 -0.07 4.52
N GLY A 55 7.68 -1.30 4.45
CA GLY A 55 8.21 -2.33 3.56
C GLY A 55 8.20 -1.92 2.11
N TYR A 56 7.11 -1.37 1.63
CA TYR A 56 7.00 -0.85 0.25
C TYR A 56 7.96 0.30 0.02
N GLY A 57 8.09 1.19 0.99
CA GLY A 57 8.97 2.35 0.91
C GLY A 57 10.45 1.99 0.84
N ILE A 58 10.86 0.90 1.47
CA ILE A 58 12.24 0.42 1.43
C ILE A 58 12.67 0.10 -0.01
N PHE A 59 11.80 -0.47 -0.81
CA PHE A 59 12.11 -0.70 -2.24
C PHE A 59 12.38 0.60 -2.99
N GLY A 60 11.61 1.64 -2.68
CA GLY A 60 11.85 2.98 -3.23
C GLY A 60 13.17 3.59 -2.78
N LEU A 61 13.54 3.38 -1.52
CA LEU A 61 14.82 3.82 -0.99
C LEU A 61 16.00 3.12 -1.68
N ILE A 62 15.92 1.82 -1.86
CA ILE A 62 16.97 1.04 -2.55
C ILE A 62 17.15 1.54 -3.98
N ASP A 63 16.04 1.73 -4.69
CA ASP A 63 16.05 2.28 -6.05
C ASP A 63 16.68 3.68 -6.08
N ALA A 64 16.35 4.52 -5.12
CA ALA A 64 16.92 5.86 -5.01
C ALA A 64 18.44 5.83 -4.80
N ILE A 65 18.92 4.95 -3.91
CA ILE A 65 20.34 4.82 -3.65
C ILE A 65 21.10 4.38 -4.92
N ASP A 66 20.54 3.45 -5.67
CA ASP A 66 21.17 2.91 -6.87
C ASP A 66 21.21 3.91 -8.03
N LYS A 67 20.23 4.81 -8.10
CA LYS A 67 20.07 5.76 -9.21
C LYS A 67 20.51 7.18 -8.90
N PHE A 68 20.85 7.48 -7.64
CA PHE A 68 21.19 8.84 -7.26
C PHE A 68 22.50 9.31 -7.90
N GLU A 69 22.48 10.53 -8.43
CA GLU A 69 23.65 11.18 -9.03
C GLU A 69 24.00 12.43 -8.23
N LEU A 70 25.20 12.45 -7.63
CA LEU A 70 25.68 13.58 -6.81
C LEU A 70 25.82 14.89 -7.60
N THR A 71 25.96 14.79 -8.93
CA THR A 71 26.24 15.93 -9.80
C THR A 71 25.02 16.76 -10.14
N LYS A 72 23.81 16.33 -9.79
CA LYS A 72 22.58 17.03 -10.20
C LYS A 72 22.09 18.09 -9.22
N GLY A 73 22.83 18.36 -8.16
CA GLY A 73 22.53 19.46 -7.24
C GLY A 73 21.28 19.29 -6.38
N VAL A 74 20.65 18.12 -6.41
CA VAL A 74 19.49 17.81 -5.57
C VAL A 74 19.97 17.02 -4.36
N LYS A 75 19.41 17.34 -3.18
CA LYS A 75 19.73 16.57 -1.97
C LYS A 75 19.16 15.17 -2.09
N PHE A 76 19.91 14.19 -1.59
CA PHE A 76 19.47 12.80 -1.63
C PHE A 76 18.11 12.61 -0.94
N GLU A 77 17.92 13.22 0.23
CA GLU A 77 16.69 13.10 1.01
C GLU A 77 15.46 13.54 0.21
N THR A 78 15.58 14.62 -0.56
CA THR A 78 14.50 15.10 -1.43
C THR A 78 14.21 14.11 -2.54
N TYR A 79 15.23 13.65 -3.22
CA TYR A 79 15.12 12.66 -4.29
C TYR A 79 14.54 11.34 -3.77
N ALA A 80 15.08 10.85 -2.64
CA ALA A 80 14.64 9.59 -2.04
C ALA A 80 13.20 9.65 -1.55
N SER A 81 12.78 10.77 -0.94
CA SER A 81 11.40 10.94 -0.47
C SER A 81 10.39 10.75 -1.59
N LEU A 82 10.66 11.29 -2.76
CA LEU A 82 9.81 11.14 -3.93
C LEU A 82 9.77 9.68 -4.42
N ARG A 83 10.92 9.01 -4.41
CA ARG A 83 11.01 7.59 -4.82
C ARG A 83 10.33 6.66 -3.83
N ILE A 84 10.50 6.93 -2.54
CA ILE A 84 9.84 6.16 -1.46
C ILE A 84 8.33 6.31 -1.60
N ARG A 85 7.84 7.53 -1.72
CA ARG A 85 6.42 7.82 -1.90
C ARG A 85 5.86 7.13 -3.15
N GLY A 86 6.58 7.21 -4.26
CA GLY A 86 6.19 6.57 -5.52
C GLY A 86 6.08 5.06 -5.38
N ALA A 87 7.03 4.42 -4.70
CA ALA A 87 7.01 2.97 -4.48
C ALA A 87 5.80 2.55 -3.63
N ILE A 88 5.50 3.32 -2.59
CA ILE A 88 4.32 3.07 -1.74
C ILE A 88 3.03 3.23 -2.55
N LEU A 89 2.90 4.32 -3.30
CA LEU A 89 1.72 4.57 -4.13
C LEU A 89 1.53 3.49 -5.20
N ASP A 90 2.59 3.02 -5.82
CA ASP A 90 2.52 1.96 -6.82
C ASP A 90 1.96 0.65 -6.23
N GLN A 91 2.38 0.30 -5.02
CA GLN A 91 1.85 -0.88 -4.34
C GLN A 91 0.38 -0.70 -3.96
N ILE A 92 0.00 0.47 -3.48
CA ILE A 92 -1.38 0.77 -3.13
C ILE A 92 -2.28 0.71 -4.37
N ARG A 93 -1.84 1.22 -5.51
CA ARG A 93 -2.58 1.14 -6.77
C ARG A 93 -2.81 -0.29 -7.21
N LYS A 94 -1.82 -1.16 -7.03
CA LYS A 94 -1.98 -2.60 -7.31
C LYS A 94 -2.99 -3.24 -6.37
N MET A 95 -3.04 -2.82 -5.12
CA MET A 95 -4.00 -3.30 -4.11
C MET A 95 -5.41 -2.75 -4.36
N ASP A 96 -5.54 -1.53 -4.88
CA ASP A 96 -6.83 -0.89 -5.18
C ASP A 96 -7.67 -1.66 -6.21
N TRP A 97 -7.04 -2.54 -7.00
CA TRP A 97 -7.78 -3.42 -7.90
C TRP A 97 -8.77 -4.31 -7.11
N ILE A 98 -8.36 -4.80 -5.95
CA ILE A 98 -9.21 -5.62 -5.06
C ILE A 98 -10.38 -4.80 -4.49
N PRO A 99 -10.17 -3.58 -3.94
CA PRO A 99 -11.27 -2.75 -3.45
C PRO A 99 -12.32 -2.39 -4.49
N ARG A 100 -11.92 -2.13 -5.76
CA ARG A 100 -12.90 -1.85 -6.82
C ARG A 100 -13.79 -3.05 -7.08
N THR A 101 -13.20 -4.22 -7.22
CA THR A 101 -13.94 -5.47 -7.42
C THR A 101 -14.86 -5.74 -6.23
N LEU A 102 -14.37 -5.50 -5.02
CA LEU A 102 -15.15 -5.66 -3.79
C LEU A 102 -16.32 -4.68 -3.75
N ARG A 103 -16.12 -3.42 -4.11
CA ARG A 103 -17.18 -2.41 -4.18
C ARG A 103 -18.26 -2.78 -5.18
N GLN A 104 -17.89 -3.32 -6.34
CA GLN A 104 -18.84 -3.78 -7.35
C GLN A 104 -19.68 -4.94 -6.82
N LYS A 105 -19.05 -5.89 -6.14
CA LYS A 105 -19.73 -7.02 -5.52
C LYS A 105 -20.66 -6.57 -4.40
N GLN A 106 -20.22 -5.63 -3.58
CA GLN A 106 -21.00 -5.04 -2.50
C GLN A 106 -22.26 -4.35 -3.06
N LYS A 107 -22.10 -3.56 -4.12
CA LYS A 107 -23.22 -2.87 -4.77
C LYS A 107 -24.22 -3.85 -5.33
N LYS A 108 -23.76 -4.92 -5.96
CA LYS A 108 -24.62 -5.98 -6.49
C LYS A 108 -25.38 -6.68 -5.35
N LEU A 109 -24.71 -6.94 -4.24
CA LEU A 109 -25.32 -7.54 -3.05
C LEU A 109 -26.44 -6.66 -2.50
N GLU A 110 -26.18 -5.36 -2.32
CA GLU A 110 -27.16 -4.39 -1.81
C GLU A 110 -28.36 -4.24 -2.75
N THR A 111 -28.13 -4.15 -4.05
CA THR A 111 -29.17 -4.03 -5.05
C THR A 111 -30.05 -5.29 -5.06
N THR A 112 -29.45 -6.45 -5.03
CA THR A 112 -30.17 -7.73 -5.02
C THR A 112 -31.00 -7.88 -3.74
N MET A 113 -30.42 -7.52 -2.59
CA MET A 113 -31.12 -7.55 -1.31
C MET A 113 -32.35 -6.64 -1.32
N GLY A 114 -32.21 -5.43 -1.82
CA GLY A 114 -33.33 -4.47 -1.92
C GLY A 114 -34.45 -4.97 -2.84
N GLN A 115 -34.09 -5.56 -3.98
CA GLN A 115 -35.07 -6.15 -4.90
C GLN A 115 -35.83 -7.30 -4.26
N MET A 116 -35.11 -8.19 -3.56
CA MET A 116 -35.72 -9.34 -2.89
C MET A 116 -36.62 -8.92 -1.73
N GLU A 117 -36.22 -7.91 -0.97
CA GLU A 117 -37.08 -7.36 0.10
C GLU A 117 -38.40 -6.83 -0.45
N THR A 118 -38.35 -6.17 -1.58
CA THR A 118 -39.55 -5.65 -2.25
C THR A 118 -40.44 -6.78 -2.75
N GLU A 119 -39.87 -7.81 -3.35
CA GLU A 119 -40.62 -8.96 -3.88
C GLU A 119 -41.19 -9.86 -2.79
N LEU A 120 -40.43 -10.11 -1.74
CA LEU A 120 -40.81 -11.02 -0.65
C LEU A 120 -41.65 -10.34 0.44
N GLY A 121 -41.55 -9.03 0.54
CA GLY A 121 -42.18 -8.28 1.65
C GLY A 121 -41.49 -8.51 2.99
N ARG A 122 -40.30 -9.07 2.99
CA ARG A 122 -39.48 -9.32 4.18
C ARG A 122 -38.00 -9.38 3.78
N THR A 123 -37.12 -9.36 4.78
CA THR A 123 -35.67 -9.54 4.55
C THR A 123 -35.41 -10.97 4.03
N PRO A 124 -34.67 -11.15 2.93
CA PRO A 124 -34.30 -12.47 2.43
C PRO A 124 -33.36 -13.19 3.39
N THR A 125 -33.45 -14.52 3.42
CA THR A 125 -32.47 -15.32 4.15
C THR A 125 -31.16 -15.37 3.37
N ASN A 126 -30.07 -15.73 4.02
CA ASN A 126 -28.78 -15.90 3.37
C ASN A 126 -28.83 -16.98 2.27
N GLU A 127 -29.61 -18.04 2.47
CA GLU A 127 -29.82 -19.08 1.47
C GLU A 127 -30.50 -18.54 0.21
N GLU A 128 -31.55 -17.74 0.39
CA GLU A 128 -32.28 -17.11 -0.70
C GLU A 128 -31.39 -16.13 -1.46
N LEU A 129 -30.62 -15.35 -0.73
CA LEU A 129 -29.71 -14.36 -1.32
C LEU A 129 -28.56 -15.01 -2.10
N ALA A 130 -27.97 -16.08 -1.55
CA ALA A 130 -26.94 -16.84 -2.23
C ALA A 130 -27.45 -17.48 -3.52
N ALA A 131 -28.65 -18.04 -3.50
CA ALA A 131 -29.28 -18.63 -4.69
C ALA A 131 -29.50 -17.57 -5.79
N GLU A 132 -30.00 -16.39 -5.43
CA GLU A 132 -30.24 -15.32 -6.39
C GLU A 132 -28.95 -14.76 -6.99
N LEU A 133 -27.88 -14.71 -6.20
CA LEU A 133 -26.56 -14.27 -6.64
C LEU A 133 -25.75 -15.36 -7.34
N GLU A 134 -26.29 -16.56 -7.44
CA GLU A 134 -25.63 -17.73 -8.05
C GLU A 134 -24.29 -18.06 -7.38
N MET A 135 -24.26 -17.99 -6.06
CA MET A 135 -23.06 -18.31 -5.29
C MET A 135 -23.38 -19.28 -4.16
N THR A 136 -22.35 -19.92 -3.63
CA THR A 136 -22.48 -20.78 -2.45
C THR A 136 -22.64 -19.94 -1.20
N GLN A 137 -23.15 -20.54 -0.10
CA GLN A 137 -23.22 -19.84 1.18
C GLN A 137 -21.85 -19.44 1.70
N GLU A 138 -20.84 -20.28 1.46
CA GLU A 138 -19.47 -19.97 1.84
C GLU A 138 -18.94 -18.73 1.10
N GLU A 139 -19.23 -18.62 -0.20
CA GLU A 139 -18.87 -17.43 -0.99
C GLU A 139 -19.61 -16.19 -0.51
N LEU A 140 -20.89 -16.32 -0.17
CA LEU A 140 -21.69 -15.21 0.37
C LEU A 140 -21.15 -14.75 1.73
N ASP A 141 -20.84 -15.68 2.63
CA ASP A 141 -20.28 -15.35 3.94
C ASP A 141 -18.94 -14.64 3.81
N ALA A 142 -18.08 -15.11 2.91
CA ALA A 142 -16.81 -14.46 2.63
C ALA A 142 -17.00 -13.04 2.10
N LEU A 143 -17.97 -12.84 1.21
CA LEU A 143 -18.28 -11.52 0.66
C LEU A 143 -18.80 -10.56 1.74
N ILE A 144 -19.70 -11.01 2.61
CA ILE A 144 -20.24 -10.22 3.72
C ILE A 144 -19.11 -9.82 4.67
N ASN A 145 -18.23 -10.74 5.03
CA ASN A 145 -17.10 -10.46 5.90
C ASN A 145 -16.13 -9.45 5.29
N GLN A 146 -15.83 -9.57 4.00
CA GLN A 146 -14.97 -8.63 3.28
C GLN A 146 -15.58 -7.22 3.22
N THR A 147 -16.89 -7.12 3.00
CA THR A 147 -17.58 -5.82 2.96
C THR A 147 -17.64 -5.17 4.33
N GLN A 148 -17.79 -5.92 5.40
CA GLN A 148 -17.74 -5.40 6.76
C GLN A 148 -16.36 -4.81 7.10
N VAL A 149 -15.29 -5.53 6.73
CA VAL A 149 -13.92 -5.04 6.93
C VAL A 149 -13.69 -3.76 6.12
N ALA A 150 -14.14 -3.71 4.88
CA ALA A 150 -14.02 -2.52 4.03
C ALA A 150 -14.79 -1.32 4.60
N ASN A 151 -15.92 -1.54 5.28
CA ASN A 151 -16.72 -0.48 5.88
C ASN A 151 -16.19 0.04 7.21
N LEU A 152 -15.28 -0.70 7.87
CA LEU A 152 -14.64 -0.29 9.11
C LEU A 152 -13.46 0.66 8.89
N VAL A 153 -13.10 0.87 7.66
CA VAL A 153 -11.89 1.63 7.28
C VAL A 153 -12.25 3.01 6.74
#